data_c593f3e53e89125c9a8887a63050e166
#
_entry.id   c593f3e53e89125c9a8887a63050e166
#
_cell.length_a   1.000
_cell.length_b   1.000
_cell.length_c   1.000
_cell.angle_alpha   90.00
_cell.angle_beta   90.00
_cell.angle_gamma   90.00
#
_symmetry.space_group_name_H-M   'P 1'
#
loop_
_entity.id
_entity.type
_entity.pdbx_description
1 polymer ?
#
loop_
_entity_poly.entity_id
_entity_poly.type
_entity_poly.pdbx_seq_one_letter_code
_entity_poly.pdbx_strand_id
1 'polypeptide(L)'
;MSGEPGGDSTSDDPRRADRAREHLGFSRWWLVVAAVLAMAVISPYQYVWSSIEGPIASDLGLPLPQLGFVFTLFVIVQSGSQFPVGWWRDRHGPRAVTFLAAVLAGGAYFLLAYATAVWQLYALYSLGALGVGIVYTVAVNTAIKWFPDYRGLTTGLGTMAFSAGAALFVPFVRANATVEAYGDVLRAMGVIIGLAILVAAVVLRDPPESWYEHTGADADDGDDSKPAGGRQYTWREMLGTWQFWVMYAMFVGVSGAGLMLTAKLISFAQAMELDAATATVSAILLPLAGGAGRLLIGWLSDRLNRRHAMTLSFSLCGVGLFAVVAFAQSRATLAFLAAVVVATFFWSPQYTLFPSLVADYYGVEHSSANYALVYSGKMWGGVFGGAVTGWLVVATNWTTTFRLGGALALVAGLGALVLRPPAGQKSEESKAVTAD
;
A
#
# COMPACT_ATOMS: atom_id res chain seq x y z
N MET A 1 16.05 -32.11 -40.14
CA MET A 1 15.03 -31.22 -39.58
C MET A 1 14.92 -31.53 -38.09
N SER A 2 15.74 -30.93 -37.29
CA SER A 2 15.74 -31.05 -35.84
C SER A 2 15.19 -29.75 -35.30
N GLY A 3 13.91 -29.82 -34.81
CA GLY A 3 13.26 -28.72 -34.14
C GLY A 3 13.91 -28.49 -32.78
N GLU A 4 14.46 -27.29 -32.56
CA GLU A 4 14.81 -26.82 -31.24
C GLU A 4 13.53 -26.59 -30.41
N PRO A 5 13.47 -27.05 -29.17
CA PRO A 5 12.35 -26.73 -28.28
C PRO A 5 12.38 -25.26 -27.95
N GLY A 6 11.27 -24.56 -28.19
CA GLY A 6 11.05 -23.19 -27.83
C GLY A 6 11.44 -22.92 -26.37
N GLY A 7 12.40 -22.03 -26.16
CA GLY A 7 12.88 -21.65 -24.84
C GLY A 7 11.76 -21.06 -24.02
N ASP A 8 11.59 -21.61 -22.83
CA ASP A 8 10.68 -21.15 -21.78
C ASP A 8 11.07 -19.72 -21.38
N SER A 9 10.24 -18.73 -21.75
CA SER A 9 10.49 -17.29 -21.56
C SER A 9 10.45 -16.83 -20.09
N THR A 10 10.49 -17.77 -19.13
CA THR A 10 10.38 -17.52 -17.69
C THR A 10 11.67 -17.74 -16.90
N SER A 11 12.80 -18.08 -17.56
CA SER A 11 14.07 -18.29 -16.85
C SER A 11 14.82 -16.97 -16.64
N ASP A 12 15.26 -16.75 -15.41
CA ASP A 12 16.19 -15.66 -15.03
C ASP A 12 17.42 -15.74 -15.96
N ASP A 13 17.72 -14.67 -16.73
CA ASP A 13 18.87 -14.66 -17.63
C ASP A 13 20.15 -14.93 -16.81
N PRO A 14 20.84 -16.06 -17.00
CA PRO A 14 22.03 -16.43 -16.22
C PRO A 14 23.12 -15.35 -16.26
N ARG A 15 23.26 -14.67 -17.40
CA ARG A 15 24.26 -13.61 -17.60
C ARG A 15 23.98 -12.39 -16.72
N ARG A 16 22.70 -12.05 -16.51
CA ARG A 16 22.29 -10.96 -15.59
C ARG A 16 22.49 -11.36 -14.13
N ALA A 17 22.17 -12.60 -13.77
CA ALA A 17 22.38 -13.10 -12.42
C ALA A 17 23.85 -13.11 -12.03
N ASP A 18 24.75 -13.51 -12.94
CA ASP A 18 26.20 -13.55 -12.71
C ASP A 18 26.79 -12.14 -12.59
N ARG A 19 26.45 -11.22 -13.48
CA ARG A 19 26.85 -9.80 -13.38
C ARG A 19 26.39 -9.13 -12.08
N ALA A 20 25.16 -9.42 -11.66
CA ALA A 20 24.64 -8.91 -10.39
C ALA A 20 25.46 -9.46 -9.21
N ARG A 21 25.84 -10.75 -9.25
CA ARG A 21 26.64 -11.39 -8.22
C ARG A 21 28.08 -10.85 -8.17
N GLU A 22 28.69 -10.57 -9.32
CA GLU A 22 30.01 -9.94 -9.40
C GLU A 22 30.00 -8.54 -8.76
N HIS A 23 28.97 -7.74 -9.03
CA HIS A 23 28.86 -6.39 -8.48
C HIS A 23 28.48 -6.35 -7.00
N LEU A 24 27.57 -7.21 -6.57
CA LEU A 24 27.02 -7.22 -5.21
C LEU A 24 27.85 -8.06 -4.24
N GLY A 25 28.52 -9.11 -4.72
CA GLY A 25 29.12 -10.16 -3.90
C GLY A 25 28.12 -11.22 -3.40
N PHE A 26 26.84 -11.07 -3.76
CA PHE A 26 25.75 -11.98 -3.39
C PHE A 26 24.63 -11.98 -4.45
N SER A 27 23.66 -12.89 -4.35
CA SER A 27 22.52 -12.93 -5.28
C SER A 27 21.63 -11.69 -5.15
N ARG A 28 21.19 -11.10 -6.27
CA ARG A 28 20.27 -9.95 -6.32
C ARG A 28 18.94 -10.20 -5.59
N TRP A 29 18.53 -11.44 -5.38
CA TRP A 29 17.35 -11.80 -4.62
C TRP A 29 17.43 -11.40 -3.14
N TRP A 30 18.64 -11.26 -2.57
CA TRP A 30 18.81 -10.72 -1.22
C TRP A 30 18.38 -9.27 -1.08
N LEU A 31 18.43 -8.50 -2.18
CA LEU A 31 17.85 -7.15 -2.21
C LEU A 31 16.32 -7.20 -2.05
N VAL A 32 15.66 -8.17 -2.71
CA VAL A 32 14.21 -8.38 -2.56
C VAL A 32 13.88 -8.84 -1.14
N VAL A 33 14.65 -9.77 -0.59
CA VAL A 33 14.47 -10.23 0.80
C VAL A 33 14.62 -9.06 1.79
N ALA A 34 15.64 -8.22 1.63
CA ALA A 34 15.84 -7.04 2.47
C ALA A 34 14.70 -6.02 2.31
N ALA A 35 14.22 -5.79 1.09
CA ALA A 35 13.07 -4.92 0.81
C ALA A 35 11.79 -5.48 1.46
N VAL A 36 11.53 -6.77 1.31
CA VAL A 36 10.38 -7.47 1.92
C VAL A 36 10.41 -7.37 3.44
N LEU A 37 11.56 -7.62 4.07
CA LEU A 37 11.73 -7.50 5.50
C LEU A 37 11.50 -6.06 5.98
N ALA A 38 12.11 -5.07 5.32
CA ALA A 38 11.90 -3.67 5.65
C ALA A 38 10.43 -3.25 5.53
N MET A 39 9.74 -3.71 4.47
CA MET A 39 8.32 -3.45 4.26
C MET A 39 7.44 -4.14 5.31
N ALA A 40 7.77 -5.36 5.71
CA ALA A 40 7.02 -6.09 6.73
C ALA A 40 7.11 -5.40 8.10
N VAL A 41 8.31 -4.95 8.51
CA VAL A 41 8.49 -4.35 9.85
C VAL A 41 7.92 -2.94 9.98
N ILE A 42 7.72 -2.20 8.89
CA ILE A 42 7.05 -0.89 8.94
C ILE A 42 5.52 -0.99 8.87
N SER A 43 4.98 -2.16 8.55
CA SER A 43 3.54 -2.39 8.42
C SER A 43 2.74 -2.08 9.71
N PRO A 44 3.27 -2.24 10.93
CA PRO A 44 2.59 -1.89 12.16
C PRO A 44 2.11 -0.44 12.23
N TYR A 45 2.83 0.49 11.64
CA TYR A 45 2.40 1.90 11.59
C TYR A 45 1.01 2.07 10.98
N GLN A 46 0.67 1.29 9.97
CA GLN A 46 -0.64 1.38 9.32
C GLN A 46 -1.66 0.40 9.89
N TYR A 47 -1.25 -0.83 10.23
CA TYR A 47 -2.19 -1.93 10.49
C TYR A 47 -2.30 -2.32 11.97
N VAL A 48 -1.36 -1.90 12.83
CA VAL A 48 -1.39 -2.21 14.27
C VAL A 48 -1.97 -1.05 15.08
N TRP A 49 -2.11 0.14 14.49
CA TRP A 49 -2.65 1.33 15.18
C TRP A 49 -3.93 1.04 15.95
N SER A 50 -4.92 0.40 15.33
CA SER A 50 -6.19 0.05 15.97
C SER A 50 -6.05 -0.89 17.18
N SER A 51 -4.89 -1.56 17.34
CA SER A 51 -4.63 -2.43 18.49
C SER A 51 -4.01 -1.70 19.68
N ILE A 52 -3.37 -0.55 19.46
CA ILE A 52 -2.70 0.25 20.51
C ILE A 52 -3.45 1.54 20.85
N GLU A 53 -4.33 1.99 19.98
CA GLU A 53 -5.12 3.22 20.17
C GLU A 53 -5.90 3.21 21.50
N GLY A 54 -6.54 2.09 21.83
CA GLY A 54 -7.35 1.97 23.05
C GLY A 54 -6.56 2.11 24.35
N PRO A 55 -5.48 1.34 24.56
CA PRO A 55 -4.59 1.51 25.71
C PRO A 55 -4.05 2.93 25.88
N ILE A 56 -3.58 3.56 24.80
CA ILE A 56 -3.10 4.96 24.82
C ILE A 56 -4.23 5.92 25.19
N ALA A 57 -5.43 5.72 24.64
CA ALA A 57 -6.60 6.54 24.96
C ALA A 57 -6.93 6.51 26.45
N SER A 58 -6.92 5.30 27.02
CA SER A 58 -7.26 5.08 28.42
C SER A 58 -6.22 5.65 29.39
N ASP A 59 -4.93 5.47 29.07
CA ASP A 59 -3.82 5.96 29.90
C ASP A 59 -3.73 7.49 29.91
N LEU A 60 -3.86 8.13 28.73
CA LEU A 60 -3.71 9.59 28.59
C LEU A 60 -5.05 10.35 28.70
N GLY A 61 -6.19 9.66 28.87
CA GLY A 61 -7.50 10.29 28.91
C GLY A 61 -7.90 11.02 27.63
N LEU A 62 -7.47 10.53 26.47
CA LEU A 62 -7.64 11.22 25.19
C LEU A 62 -8.92 10.77 24.46
N PRO A 63 -9.70 11.71 23.89
CA PRO A 63 -10.89 11.38 23.11
C PRO A 63 -10.52 10.82 21.74
N LEU A 64 -11.39 9.95 21.20
CA LEU A 64 -11.22 9.24 19.93
C LEU A 64 -10.88 10.14 18.71
N PRO A 65 -11.44 11.37 18.56
CA PRO A 65 -11.07 12.26 17.45
C PRO A 65 -9.60 12.67 17.46
N GLN A 66 -9.00 12.89 18.63
CA GLN A 66 -7.58 13.26 18.75
C GLN A 66 -6.68 12.09 18.31
N LEU A 67 -7.03 10.86 18.68
CA LEU A 67 -6.30 9.67 18.25
C LEU A 67 -6.50 9.36 16.76
N GLY A 68 -7.71 9.61 16.22
CA GLY A 68 -7.95 9.56 14.79
C GLY A 68 -7.07 10.52 14.00
N PHE A 69 -6.73 11.68 14.57
CA PHE A 69 -5.85 12.65 13.94
C PHE A 69 -4.38 12.18 13.90
N VAL A 70 -3.91 11.37 14.87
CA VAL A 70 -2.59 10.70 14.80
C VAL A 70 -2.48 9.87 13.54
N PHE A 71 -3.48 9.03 13.25
CA PHE A 71 -3.51 8.21 12.05
C PHE A 71 -3.62 9.05 10.76
N THR A 72 -4.38 10.13 10.79
CA THR A 72 -4.48 11.09 9.69
C THR A 72 -3.12 11.67 9.34
N LEU A 73 -2.37 12.16 10.32
CA LEU A 73 -1.03 12.70 10.13
C LEU A 73 -0.07 11.66 9.58
N PHE A 74 -0.16 10.42 10.10
CA PHE A 74 0.61 9.30 9.55
C PHE A 74 0.40 9.14 8.04
N VAL A 75 -0.85 9.05 7.60
CA VAL A 75 -1.14 8.82 6.18
C VAL A 75 -0.73 10.00 5.31
N ILE A 76 -0.95 11.23 5.77
CA ILE A 76 -0.55 12.45 5.06
C ILE A 76 0.98 12.48 4.88
N VAL A 77 1.73 12.33 5.96
CA VAL A 77 3.19 12.43 5.94
C VAL A 77 3.79 11.25 5.15
N GLN A 78 3.32 10.02 5.39
CA GLN A 78 3.79 8.83 4.68
C GLN A 78 3.56 8.93 3.16
N SER A 79 2.39 9.42 2.74
CA SER A 79 2.07 9.53 1.32
C SER A 79 2.70 10.75 0.67
N GLY A 80 2.71 11.89 1.35
CA GLY A 80 3.27 13.14 0.84
C GLY A 80 4.80 13.12 0.74
N SER A 81 5.48 12.37 1.61
CA SER A 81 6.94 12.28 1.60
C SER A 81 7.50 11.47 0.44
N GLN A 82 6.71 10.62 -0.21
CA GLN A 82 7.23 9.71 -1.24
C GLN A 82 7.83 10.43 -2.46
N PHE A 83 7.22 11.54 -2.89
CA PHE A 83 7.73 12.30 -4.03
C PHE A 83 9.10 12.96 -3.72
N PRO A 84 9.27 13.78 -2.67
CA PRO A 84 10.57 14.38 -2.37
C PRO A 84 11.63 13.35 -2.01
N VAL A 85 11.27 12.27 -1.32
CA VAL A 85 12.19 11.17 -0.99
C VAL A 85 12.67 10.47 -2.25
N GLY A 86 11.77 10.15 -3.20
CA GLY A 86 12.12 9.53 -4.48
C GLY A 86 13.08 10.39 -5.29
N TRP A 87 12.78 11.69 -5.38
CA TRP A 87 13.63 12.66 -6.07
C TRP A 87 15.05 12.75 -5.47
N TRP A 88 15.16 12.75 -4.14
CA TRP A 88 16.46 12.76 -3.46
C TRP A 88 17.21 11.43 -3.64
N ARG A 89 16.50 10.33 -3.45
CA ARG A 89 17.02 8.96 -3.56
C ARG A 89 17.58 8.66 -4.95
N ASP A 90 16.94 9.14 -6.02
CA ASP A 90 17.38 8.90 -7.39
C ASP A 90 18.71 9.57 -7.71
N ARG A 91 19.08 10.63 -6.95
CA ARG A 91 20.35 11.33 -7.10
C ARG A 91 21.47 10.82 -6.20
N HIS A 92 21.14 10.34 -5.01
CA HIS A 92 22.11 10.04 -3.95
C HIS A 92 22.12 8.55 -3.55
N GLY A 93 21.30 7.74 -4.20
CA GLY A 93 21.15 6.31 -3.90
C GLY A 93 20.30 6.02 -2.65
N PRO A 94 20.01 4.73 -2.38
CA PRO A 94 19.05 4.34 -1.36
C PRO A 94 19.61 4.36 0.06
N ARG A 95 20.93 4.19 0.27
CA ARG A 95 21.51 3.87 1.58
C ARG A 95 21.28 4.94 2.63
N ALA A 96 21.70 6.19 2.36
CA ALA A 96 21.65 7.26 3.36
C ALA A 96 20.22 7.54 3.83
N VAL A 97 19.24 7.58 2.91
CA VAL A 97 17.84 7.77 3.31
C VAL A 97 17.30 6.57 4.08
N THR A 98 17.76 5.34 3.80
CA THR A 98 17.31 4.15 4.55
C THR A 98 17.88 4.14 5.95
N PHE A 99 19.13 4.58 6.17
CA PHE A 99 19.68 4.82 7.52
C PHE A 99 18.88 5.86 8.28
N LEU A 100 18.53 6.97 7.63
CA LEU A 100 17.65 7.99 8.22
C LEU A 100 16.28 7.39 8.57
N ALA A 101 15.71 6.55 7.71
CA ALA A 101 14.44 5.89 7.97
C ALA A 101 14.48 4.97 9.19
N ALA A 102 15.60 4.27 9.43
CA ALA A 102 15.75 3.42 10.62
C ALA A 102 15.66 4.24 11.91
N VAL A 103 16.32 5.41 11.94
CA VAL A 103 16.25 6.34 13.08
C VAL A 103 14.85 6.92 13.23
N LEU A 104 14.23 7.37 12.13
CA LEU A 104 12.92 7.99 12.16
C LEU A 104 11.83 6.96 12.52
N ALA A 105 11.74 5.84 11.80
CA ALA A 105 10.67 4.86 12.05
C ALA A 105 10.91 4.09 13.37
N GLY A 106 12.12 3.56 13.59
CA GLY A 106 12.42 2.81 14.82
C GLY A 106 12.42 3.71 16.05
N GLY A 107 13.14 4.84 15.98
CA GLY A 107 13.26 5.78 17.08
C GLY A 107 11.93 6.44 17.47
N ALA A 108 11.14 6.87 16.49
CA ALA A 108 9.82 7.45 16.78
C ALA A 108 8.89 6.43 17.45
N TYR A 109 8.83 5.19 16.96
CA TYR A 109 8.01 4.15 17.58
C TYR A 109 8.45 3.82 19.00
N PHE A 110 9.77 3.79 19.24
CA PHE A 110 10.34 3.62 20.59
C PHE A 110 9.97 4.77 21.53
N LEU A 111 10.09 6.02 21.06
CA LEU A 111 9.82 7.21 21.85
C LEU A 111 8.33 7.42 22.15
N LEU A 112 7.41 6.85 21.37
CA LEU A 112 5.98 6.86 21.67
C LEU A 112 5.66 6.28 23.05
N ALA A 113 6.48 5.36 23.56
CA ALA A 113 6.34 4.79 24.91
C ALA A 113 6.50 5.82 26.04
N TYR A 114 7.06 6.98 25.75
CA TYR A 114 7.30 8.05 26.72
C TYR A 114 6.42 9.27 26.47
N ALA A 115 5.48 9.18 25.54
CA ALA A 115 4.57 10.29 25.25
C ALA A 115 3.58 10.49 26.41
N THR A 116 3.49 11.70 26.90
CA THR A 116 2.59 12.11 27.98
C THR A 116 1.54 13.13 27.52
N ALA A 117 1.62 13.56 26.25
CA ALA A 117 0.71 14.53 25.69
C ALA A 117 0.41 14.24 24.23
N VAL A 118 -0.79 14.59 23.78
CA VAL A 118 -1.26 14.29 22.40
C VAL A 118 -0.38 14.88 21.31
N TRP A 119 0.20 16.06 21.51
CA TRP A 119 1.09 16.68 20.52
C TRP A 119 2.38 15.87 20.29
N GLN A 120 2.86 15.15 21.32
CA GLN A 120 4.01 14.23 21.21
C GLN A 120 3.63 13.03 20.34
N LEU A 121 2.42 12.50 20.49
CA LEU A 121 1.91 11.44 19.60
C LEU A 121 1.87 11.95 18.16
N TYR A 122 1.38 13.15 17.91
CA TYR A 122 1.34 13.75 16.58
C TYR A 122 2.74 13.89 15.96
N ALA A 123 3.67 14.45 16.72
CA ALA A 123 5.04 14.67 16.25
C ALA A 123 5.78 13.35 16.00
N LEU A 124 5.78 12.45 16.97
CA LEU A 124 6.51 11.18 16.88
C LEU A 124 5.92 10.26 15.80
N TYR A 125 4.59 10.15 15.73
CA TYR A 125 3.97 9.31 14.70
C TYR A 125 4.18 9.88 13.30
N SER A 126 4.22 11.20 13.14
CA SER A 126 4.56 11.87 11.87
C SER A 126 6.03 11.65 11.47
N LEU A 127 6.97 11.75 12.42
CA LEU A 127 8.38 11.43 12.15
C LEU A 127 8.54 9.97 11.73
N GLY A 128 7.87 9.05 12.42
CA GLY A 128 7.82 7.65 12.04
C GLY A 128 7.22 7.45 10.66
N ALA A 129 6.14 8.16 10.32
CA ALA A 129 5.50 8.13 9.01
C ALA A 129 6.43 8.55 7.88
N LEU A 130 7.28 9.56 8.10
CA LEU A 130 8.34 9.95 7.16
C LEU A 130 9.31 8.78 6.93
N GLY A 131 9.75 8.12 8.00
CA GLY A 131 10.58 6.91 7.92
C GLY A 131 9.90 5.78 7.13
N VAL A 132 8.61 5.55 7.35
CA VAL A 132 7.79 4.58 6.59
C VAL A 132 7.72 4.95 5.11
N GLY A 133 7.51 6.23 4.79
CA GLY A 133 7.50 6.73 3.40
C GLY A 133 8.84 6.51 2.69
N ILE A 134 9.95 6.73 3.38
CA ILE A 134 11.31 6.45 2.87
C ILE A 134 11.47 4.96 2.55
N VAL A 135 11.19 4.08 3.52
CA VAL A 135 11.34 2.63 3.33
C VAL A 135 10.49 2.14 2.16
N TYR A 136 9.23 2.59 2.10
CA TYR A 136 8.32 2.21 1.01
C TYR A 136 8.88 2.61 -0.36
N THR A 137 9.32 3.86 -0.49
CA THR A 137 9.89 4.37 -1.75
C THR A 137 11.17 3.63 -2.14
N VAL A 138 12.08 3.39 -1.18
CA VAL A 138 13.34 2.69 -1.45
C VAL A 138 13.11 1.24 -1.83
N ALA A 139 12.31 0.50 -1.06
CA ALA A 139 12.07 -0.92 -1.28
C ALA A 139 11.49 -1.20 -2.67
N VAL A 140 10.44 -0.45 -3.05
CA VAL A 140 9.78 -0.61 -4.36
C VAL A 140 10.72 -0.25 -5.51
N ASN A 141 11.41 0.90 -5.44
CA ASN A 141 12.24 1.35 -6.54
C ASN A 141 13.53 0.53 -6.71
N THR A 142 14.14 0.04 -5.61
CA THR A 142 15.32 -0.83 -5.71
C THR A 142 14.95 -2.15 -6.38
N ALA A 143 13.81 -2.74 -6.03
CA ALA A 143 13.32 -3.97 -6.67
C ALA A 143 13.11 -3.77 -8.17
N ILE A 144 12.44 -2.69 -8.59
CA ILE A 144 12.18 -2.37 -10.00
C ILE A 144 13.48 -2.21 -10.79
N LYS A 145 14.50 -1.56 -10.21
CA LYS A 145 15.80 -1.31 -10.88
C LYS A 145 16.61 -2.57 -11.14
N TRP A 146 16.61 -3.52 -10.19
CA TRP A 146 17.37 -4.76 -10.33
C TRP A 146 16.66 -5.86 -11.10
N PHE A 147 15.32 -5.81 -11.19
CA PHE A 147 14.48 -6.85 -11.80
C PHE A 147 13.58 -6.29 -12.89
N PRO A 148 14.15 -5.83 -14.03
CA PRO A 148 13.34 -5.32 -15.13
C PRO A 148 12.36 -6.37 -15.69
N ASP A 149 12.74 -7.67 -15.63
CA ASP A 149 11.94 -8.78 -16.15
C ASP A 149 10.85 -9.25 -15.17
N TYR A 150 10.99 -8.96 -13.87
CA TYR A 150 10.09 -9.40 -12.79
C TYR A 150 9.54 -8.23 -11.97
N ARG A 151 9.32 -7.06 -12.60
CA ARG A 151 8.87 -5.84 -11.89
C ARG A 151 7.58 -6.05 -11.12
N GLY A 152 6.59 -6.69 -11.74
CA GLY A 152 5.30 -6.99 -11.10
C GLY A 152 5.44 -7.90 -9.89
N LEU A 153 6.20 -9.00 -10.02
CA LEU A 153 6.44 -9.95 -8.94
C LEU A 153 7.15 -9.29 -7.76
N THR A 154 8.27 -8.61 -8.01
CA THR A 154 9.11 -8.04 -6.94
C THR A 154 8.41 -6.87 -6.23
N THR A 155 7.70 -6.02 -6.97
CA THR A 155 6.86 -4.95 -6.40
C THR A 155 5.68 -5.54 -5.64
N GLY A 156 5.06 -6.60 -6.19
CA GLY A 156 3.97 -7.33 -5.56
C GLY A 156 4.39 -7.94 -4.21
N LEU A 157 5.56 -8.60 -4.15
CA LEU A 157 6.11 -9.16 -2.92
C LEU A 157 6.35 -8.08 -1.85
N GLY A 158 6.97 -6.95 -2.22
CA GLY A 158 7.20 -5.83 -1.31
C GLY A 158 5.89 -5.23 -0.77
N THR A 159 4.95 -4.90 -1.65
CA THR A 159 3.67 -4.31 -1.24
C THR A 159 2.78 -5.30 -0.47
N MET A 160 2.84 -6.60 -0.78
CA MET A 160 2.20 -7.65 0.01
C MET A 160 2.82 -7.71 1.41
N ALA A 161 4.15 -7.67 1.53
CA ALA A 161 4.84 -7.68 2.83
C ALA A 161 4.45 -6.49 3.70
N PHE A 162 4.30 -5.29 3.12
CA PHE A 162 3.76 -4.13 3.82
C PHE A 162 2.32 -4.36 4.31
N SER A 163 1.49 -5.07 3.59
CA SER A 163 0.14 -5.38 4.03
C SER A 163 0.13 -6.54 5.03
N ALA A 164 0.63 -7.70 4.62
CA ALA A 164 0.54 -8.95 5.39
C ALA A 164 1.49 -9.00 6.59
N GLY A 165 2.59 -8.23 6.56
CA GLY A 165 3.59 -8.23 7.63
C GLY A 165 3.03 -7.91 9.01
N ALA A 166 2.03 -7.05 9.09
CA ALA A 166 1.37 -6.72 10.34
C ALA A 166 0.71 -7.93 11.04
N ALA A 167 0.32 -8.95 10.28
CA ALA A 167 -0.27 -10.15 10.85
C ALA A 167 0.68 -10.89 11.83
N LEU A 168 1.99 -10.71 11.67
CA LEU A 168 2.99 -11.24 12.59
C LEU A 168 3.02 -10.46 13.92
N PHE A 169 2.72 -9.16 13.90
CA PHE A 169 2.78 -8.28 15.05
C PHE A 169 1.47 -8.19 15.82
N VAL A 170 0.32 -8.30 15.15
CA VAL A 170 -1.00 -8.12 15.77
C VAL A 170 -1.22 -9.07 16.96
N PRO A 171 -0.92 -10.39 16.89
CA PRO A 171 -1.11 -11.28 18.05
C PRO A 171 -0.26 -10.86 19.25
N PHE A 172 1.01 -10.52 19.01
CA PHE A 172 1.92 -10.06 20.05
C PHE A 172 1.41 -8.78 20.73
N VAL A 173 1.04 -7.78 19.92
CA VAL A 173 0.55 -6.50 20.42
C VAL A 173 -0.77 -6.67 21.17
N ARG A 174 -1.71 -7.43 20.62
CA ARG A 174 -3.02 -7.68 21.28
C ARG A 174 -2.91 -8.44 22.60
N ALA A 175 -1.92 -9.31 22.72
CA ALA A 175 -1.69 -10.08 23.96
C ALA A 175 -0.99 -9.25 25.04
N ASN A 176 -0.19 -8.26 24.69
CA ASN A 176 0.72 -7.59 25.61
C ASN A 176 0.47 -6.07 25.77
N ALA A 177 -0.21 -5.39 24.85
CA ALA A 177 -0.45 -3.95 24.95
C ALA A 177 -1.68 -3.65 25.83
N THR A 178 -1.54 -3.87 27.13
CA THR A 178 -2.49 -3.37 28.14
C THR A 178 -2.18 -1.91 28.47
N VAL A 179 -3.03 -1.27 29.27
CA VAL A 179 -2.82 0.13 29.71
C VAL A 179 -1.50 0.27 30.47
N GLU A 180 -1.10 -0.73 31.26
CA GLU A 180 0.13 -0.71 32.05
C GLU A 180 1.38 -1.09 31.25
N ALA A 181 1.23 -1.88 30.17
CA ALA A 181 2.36 -2.52 29.47
C ALA A 181 2.55 -2.08 27.99
N TYR A 182 1.65 -1.27 27.42
CA TYR A 182 1.79 -0.85 26.03
C TYR A 182 3.13 -0.14 25.74
N GLY A 183 3.69 0.56 26.73
CA GLY A 183 5.00 1.21 26.62
C GLY A 183 6.13 0.22 26.33
N ASP A 184 6.13 -0.97 26.95
CA ASP A 184 7.11 -2.04 26.70
C ASP A 184 6.97 -2.59 25.29
N VAL A 185 5.73 -2.76 24.83
CA VAL A 185 5.42 -3.20 23.47
C VAL A 185 5.95 -2.21 22.45
N LEU A 186 5.70 -0.91 22.64
CA LEU A 186 6.18 0.15 21.75
C LEU A 186 7.71 0.20 21.70
N ARG A 187 8.40 0.05 22.84
CA ARG A 187 9.86 -0.02 22.88
C ARG A 187 10.41 -1.22 22.13
N ALA A 188 9.87 -2.40 22.37
CA ALA A 188 10.29 -3.63 21.68
C ALA A 188 10.09 -3.52 20.17
N MET A 189 8.92 -3.05 19.73
CA MET A 189 8.64 -2.85 18.31
C MET A 189 9.53 -1.78 17.68
N GLY A 190 9.78 -0.66 18.37
CA GLY A 190 10.70 0.37 17.88
C GLY A 190 12.11 -0.16 17.62
N VAL A 191 12.63 -0.99 18.53
CA VAL A 191 13.94 -1.67 18.35
C VAL A 191 13.90 -2.62 17.16
N ILE A 192 12.88 -3.47 17.04
CA ILE A 192 12.73 -4.42 15.92
C ILE A 192 12.68 -3.68 14.58
N ILE A 193 11.84 -2.63 14.48
CA ILE A 193 11.71 -1.79 13.28
C ILE A 193 13.05 -1.16 12.92
N GLY A 194 13.70 -0.51 13.89
CA GLY A 194 14.97 0.17 13.67
C GLY A 194 16.06 -0.77 13.19
N LEU A 195 16.27 -1.90 13.88
CA LEU A 195 17.30 -2.88 13.53
C LEU A 195 17.05 -3.52 12.16
N ALA A 196 15.82 -3.88 11.83
CA ALA A 196 15.52 -4.50 10.55
C ALA A 196 15.73 -3.50 9.38
N ILE A 197 15.37 -2.22 9.56
CA ILE A 197 15.63 -1.20 8.54
C ILE A 197 17.15 -0.92 8.43
N LEU A 198 17.90 -0.94 9.52
CA LEU A 198 19.37 -0.82 9.49
C LEU A 198 20.00 -1.94 8.69
N VAL A 199 19.58 -3.19 8.90
CA VAL A 199 20.03 -4.33 8.08
C VAL A 199 19.71 -4.10 6.60
N ALA A 200 18.49 -3.67 6.29
CA ALA A 200 18.10 -3.34 4.92
C ALA A 200 18.95 -2.22 4.32
N ALA A 201 19.29 -1.17 5.09
CA ALA A 201 20.15 -0.06 4.64
C ALA A 201 21.55 -0.50 4.25
N VAL A 202 22.08 -1.54 4.90
CA VAL A 202 23.39 -2.14 4.52
C VAL A 202 23.28 -2.93 3.23
N VAL A 203 22.19 -3.66 3.02
CA VAL A 203 22.00 -4.57 1.88
C VAL A 203 21.55 -3.81 0.63
N LEU A 204 20.59 -2.88 0.75
CA LEU A 204 19.97 -2.22 -0.39
C LEU A 204 20.94 -1.29 -1.12
N ARG A 205 21.10 -1.51 -2.42
CA ARG A 205 21.96 -0.75 -3.34
C ARG A 205 21.27 -0.60 -4.68
N ASP A 206 21.61 0.46 -5.41
CA ASP A 206 21.19 0.61 -6.81
C ASP A 206 22.16 -0.14 -7.74
N PRO A 207 21.70 -0.57 -8.92
CA PRO A 207 22.56 -1.13 -9.94
C PRO A 207 23.49 -0.04 -10.49
N PRO A 208 24.69 -0.42 -11.02
CA PRO A 208 25.57 0.51 -11.70
C PRO A 208 24.95 1.02 -13.00
N GLU A 209 25.41 2.18 -13.51
CA GLU A 209 24.91 2.77 -14.77
C GLU A 209 25.05 1.79 -15.95
N SER A 210 26.14 1.03 -16.02
CA SER A 210 26.38 -0.01 -17.03
C SER A 210 25.35 -1.16 -17.01
N TRP A 211 24.53 -1.28 -15.96
CA TRP A 211 23.47 -2.28 -15.86
C TRP A 211 22.43 -2.13 -16.97
N TYR A 212 22.18 -0.88 -17.39
CA TYR A 212 21.17 -0.54 -18.38
C TYR A 212 21.71 -0.51 -19.83
N GLU A 213 23.01 -0.34 -20.03
CA GLU A 213 23.63 -0.25 -21.36
C GLU A 213 23.48 -1.54 -22.18
N HIS A 214 23.45 -2.69 -21.49
CA HIS A 214 23.29 -4.00 -22.13
C HIS A 214 21.83 -4.44 -22.33
N THR A 215 20.85 -3.63 -21.88
CA THR A 215 19.42 -3.88 -22.15
C THR A 215 18.96 -3.25 -23.45
N GLY A 216 19.75 -2.35 -24.02
CA GLY A 216 19.49 -1.69 -25.31
C GLY A 216 20.21 -2.30 -26.51
N ALA A 217 21.26 -3.10 -26.29
CA ALA A 217 22.11 -3.60 -27.39
C ALA A 217 21.63 -4.89 -28.05
N ASP A 218 20.73 -5.66 -27.41
CA ASP A 218 20.15 -6.86 -28.02
C ASP A 218 18.81 -6.57 -28.77
N ALA A 219 18.48 -5.31 -28.97
CA ALA A 219 17.29 -4.85 -29.70
C ALA A 219 17.59 -4.54 -31.19
N ASP A 220 18.65 -5.13 -31.75
CA ASP A 220 18.98 -4.98 -33.19
C ASP A 220 18.52 -6.19 -34.02
N ASP A 221 17.42 -6.79 -33.66
CA ASP A 221 16.62 -7.64 -34.54
C ASP A 221 15.23 -7.04 -34.68
N GLY A 222 15.08 -6.32 -35.78
CA GLY A 222 13.94 -5.88 -36.57
C GLY A 222 12.51 -6.11 -36.11
N ASP A 223 12.22 -6.02 -34.83
CA ASP A 223 10.83 -5.95 -34.37
C ASP A 223 10.49 -4.51 -33.98
N ASP A 224 9.80 -3.83 -34.90
CA ASP A 224 9.15 -2.52 -34.72
C ASP A 224 8.05 -2.56 -33.64
N SER A 225 8.28 -3.18 -32.51
CA SER A 225 7.47 -3.00 -31.32
C SER A 225 7.84 -1.65 -30.64
N LYS A 226 7.60 -0.55 -31.37
CA LYS A 226 7.37 0.75 -30.76
C LYS A 226 6.38 0.55 -29.62
N PRO A 227 6.65 1.07 -28.41
CA PRO A 227 5.66 1.07 -27.33
C PRO A 227 4.35 1.60 -27.95
N ALA A 228 3.28 0.85 -27.76
CA ALA A 228 1.97 1.07 -28.39
C ALA A 228 1.69 2.56 -28.52
N GLY A 229 1.63 3.06 -29.77
CA GLY A 229 1.72 4.47 -30.14
C GLY A 229 0.56 5.34 -29.66
N GLY A 230 0.48 5.55 -28.33
CA GLY A 230 -0.40 6.47 -27.67
C GLY A 230 0.36 7.73 -27.22
N ARG A 231 -0.37 8.82 -27.02
CA ARG A 231 0.16 10.09 -26.52
C ARG A 231 0.74 9.90 -25.11
N GLN A 232 1.96 10.38 -24.89
CA GLN A 232 2.57 10.43 -23.56
C GLN A 232 2.17 11.74 -22.88
N TYR A 233 1.50 11.65 -21.73
CA TYR A 233 1.03 12.81 -20.99
C TYR A 233 1.98 13.13 -19.84
N THR A 234 2.40 14.38 -19.75
CA THR A 234 3.03 14.90 -18.54
C THR A 234 2.01 15.02 -17.42
N TRP A 235 2.47 15.10 -16.17
CA TRP A 235 1.58 15.29 -15.02
C TRP A 235 0.72 16.57 -15.12
N ARG A 236 1.25 17.65 -15.77
CA ARG A 236 0.50 18.91 -15.99
C ARG A 236 -0.63 18.72 -16.98
N GLU A 237 -0.39 18.02 -18.07
CA GLU A 237 -1.41 17.69 -19.06
C GLU A 237 -2.47 16.76 -18.49
N MET A 238 -2.06 15.77 -17.68
CA MET A 238 -2.96 14.86 -16.99
C MET A 238 -3.94 15.59 -16.07
N LEU A 239 -3.47 16.60 -15.30
CA LEU A 239 -4.31 17.43 -14.44
C LEU A 239 -5.41 18.19 -15.21
N GLY A 240 -5.20 18.47 -16.50
CA GLY A 240 -6.18 19.09 -17.39
C GLY A 240 -7.29 18.14 -17.89
N THR A 241 -7.22 16.84 -17.57
CA THR A 241 -8.19 15.85 -18.02
C THR A 241 -9.23 15.53 -16.95
N TRP A 242 -10.49 15.36 -17.36
CA TRP A 242 -11.55 14.96 -16.41
C TRP A 242 -11.33 13.55 -15.85
N GLN A 243 -10.69 12.68 -16.61
CA GLN A 243 -10.35 11.31 -16.21
C GLN A 243 -9.48 11.29 -14.95
N PHE A 244 -8.50 12.18 -14.88
CA PHE A 244 -7.68 12.32 -13.68
C PHE A 244 -8.54 12.60 -12.43
N TRP A 245 -9.45 13.56 -12.52
CA TRP A 245 -10.26 13.95 -11.37
C TRP A 245 -11.24 12.85 -10.94
N VAL A 246 -11.77 12.08 -11.89
CA VAL A 246 -12.59 10.89 -11.56
C VAL A 246 -11.73 9.82 -10.88
N MET A 247 -10.56 9.49 -11.44
CA MET A 247 -9.64 8.54 -10.80
C MET A 247 -9.20 9.02 -9.41
N TYR A 248 -8.91 10.30 -9.27
CA TYR A 248 -8.52 10.90 -8.00
C TYR A 248 -9.64 10.78 -6.96
N ALA A 249 -10.87 11.13 -7.32
CA ALA A 249 -12.04 11.00 -6.45
C ALA A 249 -12.31 9.54 -6.06
N MET A 250 -12.21 8.60 -7.02
CA MET A 250 -12.32 7.17 -6.76
C MET A 250 -11.24 6.71 -5.78
N PHE A 251 -9.99 7.12 -5.99
CA PHE A 251 -8.88 6.76 -5.13
C PHE A 251 -9.08 7.29 -3.70
N VAL A 252 -9.52 8.55 -3.56
CA VAL A 252 -9.89 9.15 -2.26
C VAL A 252 -10.99 8.34 -1.57
N GLY A 253 -12.07 8.04 -2.28
CA GLY A 253 -13.23 7.32 -1.72
C GLY A 253 -12.88 5.92 -1.24
N VAL A 254 -12.22 5.14 -2.10
CA VAL A 254 -11.77 3.77 -1.76
C VAL A 254 -10.72 3.79 -0.65
N SER A 255 -9.75 4.72 -0.72
CA SER A 255 -8.75 4.86 0.33
C SER A 255 -9.39 5.21 1.67
N GLY A 256 -10.36 6.13 1.67
CA GLY A 256 -11.11 6.51 2.88
C GLY A 256 -11.83 5.33 3.52
N ALA A 257 -12.54 4.55 2.72
CA ALA A 257 -13.27 3.37 3.18
C ALA A 257 -12.35 2.32 3.83
N GLY A 258 -11.26 1.96 3.16
CA GLY A 258 -10.36 0.94 3.69
C GLY A 258 -9.43 1.43 4.79
N LEU A 259 -8.99 2.69 4.77
CA LEU A 259 -8.21 3.26 5.87
C LEU A 259 -9.05 3.46 7.13
N MET A 260 -10.35 3.78 7.00
CA MET A 260 -11.29 3.76 8.11
C MET A 260 -11.37 2.36 8.73
N LEU A 261 -11.59 1.33 7.92
CA LEU A 261 -11.61 -0.05 8.39
C LEU A 261 -10.28 -0.41 9.08
N THR A 262 -9.15 -0.09 8.45
CA THR A 262 -7.81 -0.37 9.00
C THR A 262 -7.57 0.32 10.35
N ALA A 263 -7.94 1.59 10.46
CA ALA A 263 -7.67 2.38 11.66
C ALA A 263 -8.64 2.12 12.80
N LYS A 264 -9.88 1.70 12.50
CA LYS A 264 -10.96 1.68 13.48
C LYS A 264 -11.60 0.30 13.70
N LEU A 265 -11.08 -0.76 13.07
CA LEU A 265 -11.67 -2.10 13.13
C LEU A 265 -11.81 -2.62 14.56
N ILE A 266 -10.77 -2.48 15.38
CA ILE A 266 -10.78 -2.96 16.77
C ILE A 266 -11.79 -2.16 17.60
N SER A 267 -11.73 -0.84 17.55
CA SER A 267 -12.66 0.03 18.28
C SER A 267 -14.11 -0.22 17.85
N PHE A 268 -14.35 -0.46 16.54
CA PHE A 268 -15.67 -0.84 16.04
C PHE A 268 -16.15 -2.18 16.61
N ALA A 269 -15.30 -3.22 16.57
CA ALA A 269 -15.64 -4.54 17.10
C ALA A 269 -15.97 -4.48 18.60
N GLN A 270 -15.21 -3.73 19.39
CA GLN A 270 -15.46 -3.49 20.81
C GLN A 270 -16.76 -2.76 21.05
N ALA A 271 -17.04 -1.69 20.25
CA ALA A 271 -18.29 -0.94 20.35
C ALA A 271 -19.54 -1.76 19.98
N MET A 272 -19.37 -2.81 19.16
CA MET A 272 -20.41 -3.78 18.83
C MET A 272 -20.49 -4.94 19.80
N GLU A 273 -19.73 -4.89 20.91
CA GLU A 273 -19.66 -5.91 21.96
C GLU A 273 -19.27 -7.31 21.42
N LEU A 274 -18.43 -7.34 20.38
CA LEU A 274 -17.81 -8.57 19.91
C LEU A 274 -16.67 -8.97 20.87
N ASP A 275 -16.46 -10.28 21.03
CA ASP A 275 -15.42 -10.78 21.93
C ASP A 275 -14.01 -10.40 21.47
N ALA A 276 -13.05 -10.39 22.43
CA ALA A 276 -11.68 -9.97 22.18
C ALA A 276 -10.95 -10.87 21.17
N ALA A 277 -11.31 -12.15 21.09
CA ALA A 277 -10.73 -13.08 20.12
C ALA A 277 -11.18 -12.73 18.71
N THR A 278 -12.46 -12.43 18.50
CA THR A 278 -13.03 -11.97 17.22
C THR A 278 -12.35 -10.66 16.78
N ALA A 279 -12.18 -9.70 17.68
CA ALA A 279 -11.49 -8.45 17.37
C ALA A 279 -10.01 -8.69 16.97
N THR A 280 -9.32 -9.60 17.65
CA THR A 280 -7.92 -9.95 17.34
C THR A 280 -7.80 -10.66 16.00
N VAL A 281 -8.64 -11.67 15.76
CA VAL A 281 -8.65 -12.44 14.50
C VAL A 281 -8.98 -11.53 13.33
N SER A 282 -9.95 -10.60 13.46
CA SER A 282 -10.28 -9.64 12.41
C SER A 282 -9.09 -8.73 12.06
N ALA A 283 -8.32 -8.27 13.05
CA ALA A 283 -7.14 -7.44 12.86
C ALA A 283 -5.98 -8.20 12.17
N ILE A 284 -5.88 -9.52 12.36
CA ILE A 284 -4.91 -10.38 11.66
C ILE A 284 -5.37 -10.63 10.21
N LEU A 285 -6.64 -10.95 10.02
CA LEU A 285 -7.20 -11.27 8.69
C LEU A 285 -7.17 -10.07 7.75
N LEU A 286 -7.37 -8.85 8.27
CA LEU A 286 -7.39 -7.62 7.47
C LEU A 286 -6.11 -7.46 6.61
N PRO A 287 -4.90 -7.40 7.15
CA PRO A 287 -3.69 -7.23 6.35
C PRO A 287 -3.37 -8.44 5.47
N LEU A 288 -3.72 -9.65 5.87
CA LEU A 288 -3.53 -10.87 5.07
C LEU A 288 -4.44 -10.85 3.84
N ALA A 289 -5.72 -10.58 4.03
CA ALA A 289 -6.68 -10.47 2.94
C ALA A 289 -6.30 -9.34 1.97
N GLY A 290 -5.84 -8.20 2.50
CA GLY A 290 -5.34 -7.10 1.69
C GLY A 290 -4.11 -7.46 0.84
N GLY A 291 -3.17 -8.23 1.40
CA GLY A 291 -2.01 -8.75 0.67
C GLY A 291 -2.43 -9.69 -0.46
N ALA A 292 -3.29 -10.66 -0.16
CA ALA A 292 -3.82 -11.59 -1.15
C ALA A 292 -4.59 -10.88 -2.27
N GLY A 293 -5.42 -9.89 -1.93
CA GLY A 293 -6.18 -9.09 -2.90
C GLY A 293 -5.28 -8.37 -3.91
N ARG A 294 -4.16 -7.79 -3.46
CA ARG A 294 -3.18 -7.13 -4.36
C ARG A 294 -2.59 -8.10 -5.38
N LEU A 295 -2.21 -9.28 -4.93
CA LEU A 295 -1.62 -10.28 -5.83
C LEU A 295 -2.65 -10.85 -6.80
N LEU A 296 -3.77 -11.34 -6.29
CA LEU A 296 -4.75 -12.09 -7.09
C LEU A 296 -5.52 -11.18 -8.07
N ILE A 297 -5.99 -10.02 -7.59
CA ILE A 297 -6.71 -9.09 -8.47
C ILE A 297 -5.74 -8.37 -9.41
N GLY A 298 -4.51 -8.09 -8.97
CA GLY A 298 -3.45 -7.58 -9.84
C GLY A 298 -3.20 -8.51 -11.02
N TRP A 299 -2.95 -9.79 -10.75
CA TRP A 299 -2.77 -10.82 -11.78
C TRP A 299 -4.01 -10.99 -12.68
N LEU A 300 -5.21 -10.97 -12.08
CA LEU A 300 -6.45 -11.10 -12.83
C LEU A 300 -6.71 -9.90 -13.74
N SER A 301 -6.33 -8.69 -13.30
CA SER A 301 -6.51 -7.45 -14.07
C SER A 301 -5.66 -7.38 -15.33
N ASP A 302 -4.57 -8.16 -15.41
CA ASP A 302 -3.77 -8.27 -16.63
C ASP A 302 -4.48 -9.09 -17.74
N ARG A 303 -5.50 -9.88 -17.35
CA ARG A 303 -6.30 -10.74 -18.24
C ARG A 303 -7.72 -10.20 -18.47
N LEU A 304 -8.20 -9.31 -17.62
CA LEU A 304 -9.53 -8.71 -17.70
C LEU A 304 -9.40 -7.22 -17.99
N ASN A 305 -10.49 -6.63 -18.50
CA ASN A 305 -10.57 -5.18 -18.58
C ASN A 305 -10.43 -4.54 -17.19
N ARG A 306 -9.40 -3.69 -17.02
CA ARG A 306 -9.07 -3.06 -15.73
C ARG A 306 -10.21 -2.28 -15.12
N ARG A 307 -11.04 -1.61 -15.94
CA ARG A 307 -12.22 -0.87 -15.46
C ARG A 307 -13.21 -1.79 -14.79
N HIS A 308 -13.49 -2.96 -15.40
CA HIS A 308 -14.38 -3.96 -14.80
C HIS A 308 -13.78 -4.56 -13.52
N ALA A 309 -12.48 -4.82 -13.49
CA ALA A 309 -11.79 -5.27 -12.29
C ALA A 309 -11.88 -4.25 -11.14
N MET A 310 -11.75 -2.93 -11.44
CA MET A 310 -11.94 -1.85 -10.47
C MET A 310 -13.39 -1.75 -10.00
N THR A 311 -14.35 -1.78 -10.93
CA THR A 311 -15.79 -1.76 -10.60
C THR A 311 -16.14 -2.90 -9.66
N LEU A 312 -15.76 -4.13 -10.01
CA LEU A 312 -16.02 -5.30 -9.19
C LEU A 312 -15.38 -5.19 -7.81
N SER A 313 -14.07 -4.87 -7.77
CA SER A 313 -13.32 -4.79 -6.53
C SER A 313 -13.89 -3.73 -5.59
N PHE A 314 -14.07 -2.49 -6.05
CA PHE A 314 -14.48 -1.42 -5.15
C PHE A 314 -15.95 -1.54 -4.74
N SER A 315 -16.80 -2.08 -5.63
CA SER A 315 -18.19 -2.38 -5.26
C SER A 315 -18.27 -3.50 -4.23
N LEU A 316 -17.50 -4.58 -4.39
CA LEU A 316 -17.46 -5.67 -3.40
C LEU A 316 -16.83 -5.22 -2.08
N CYS A 317 -15.86 -4.29 -2.10
CA CYS A 317 -15.38 -3.64 -0.88
C CYS A 317 -16.52 -2.92 -0.15
N GLY A 318 -17.32 -2.13 -0.87
CA GLY A 318 -18.46 -1.42 -0.30
C GLY A 318 -19.52 -2.36 0.28
N VAL A 319 -19.92 -3.39 -0.47
CA VAL A 319 -20.83 -4.44 0.00
C VAL A 319 -20.26 -5.15 1.22
N GLY A 320 -18.96 -5.47 1.22
CA GLY A 320 -18.26 -6.05 2.36
C GLY A 320 -18.35 -5.19 3.61
N LEU A 321 -18.19 -3.85 3.49
CA LEU A 321 -18.34 -2.93 4.62
C LEU A 321 -19.78 -2.86 5.16
N PHE A 322 -20.79 -2.92 4.31
CA PHE A 322 -22.18 -3.04 4.76
C PHE A 322 -22.41 -4.37 5.48
N ALA A 323 -21.83 -5.46 4.98
CA ALA A 323 -21.88 -6.79 5.62
C ALA A 323 -21.15 -6.79 6.97
N VAL A 324 -19.99 -6.12 7.09
CA VAL A 324 -19.27 -5.93 8.37
C VAL A 324 -20.22 -5.32 9.42
N VAL A 325 -20.95 -4.26 9.06
CA VAL A 325 -21.92 -3.63 9.98
C VAL A 325 -23.06 -4.57 10.32
N ALA A 326 -23.68 -5.21 9.32
CA ALA A 326 -24.84 -6.07 9.54
C ALA A 326 -24.51 -7.28 10.43
N PHE A 327 -23.37 -7.93 10.17
CA PHE A 327 -22.95 -9.10 10.94
C PHE A 327 -22.40 -8.75 12.33
N ALA A 328 -21.81 -7.57 12.50
CA ALA A 328 -21.45 -7.07 13.82
C ALA A 328 -22.71 -6.82 14.69
N GLN A 329 -23.75 -6.20 14.13
CA GLN A 329 -25.02 -5.95 14.83
C GLN A 329 -25.75 -7.24 15.22
N SER A 330 -25.68 -8.28 14.38
CA SER A 330 -26.27 -9.60 14.68
C SER A 330 -25.36 -10.49 15.53
N ARG A 331 -24.15 -10.02 15.88
CA ARG A 331 -23.14 -10.78 16.62
C ARG A 331 -22.76 -12.11 15.94
N ALA A 332 -22.88 -12.19 14.63
CA ALA A 332 -22.55 -13.35 13.82
C ALA A 332 -21.04 -13.38 13.53
N THR A 333 -20.25 -13.87 14.49
CA THR A 333 -18.78 -13.81 14.50
C THR A 333 -18.14 -14.30 13.20
N LEU A 334 -18.46 -15.50 12.72
CA LEU A 334 -17.86 -16.04 11.49
C LEU A 334 -18.22 -15.21 10.26
N ALA A 335 -19.48 -14.77 10.17
CA ALA A 335 -19.91 -13.92 9.06
C ALA A 335 -19.27 -12.52 9.12
N PHE A 336 -19.07 -11.97 10.32
CA PHE A 336 -18.32 -10.72 10.51
C PHE A 336 -16.87 -10.87 10.02
N LEU A 337 -16.17 -11.93 10.43
CA LEU A 337 -14.80 -12.20 9.97
C LEU A 337 -14.72 -12.37 8.44
N ALA A 338 -15.65 -13.12 7.86
CA ALA A 338 -15.75 -13.27 6.41
C ALA A 338 -16.01 -11.92 5.70
N ALA A 339 -16.86 -11.07 6.25
CA ALA A 339 -17.12 -9.74 5.71
C ALA A 339 -15.89 -8.82 5.79
N VAL A 340 -15.12 -8.88 6.87
CA VAL A 340 -13.84 -8.16 6.99
C VAL A 340 -12.85 -8.62 5.92
N VAL A 341 -12.74 -9.93 5.69
CA VAL A 341 -11.90 -10.48 4.62
C VAL A 341 -12.35 -9.96 3.26
N VAL A 342 -13.64 -10.04 2.93
CA VAL A 342 -14.18 -9.56 1.65
C VAL A 342 -13.92 -8.07 1.47
N ALA A 343 -14.27 -7.25 2.47
CA ALA A 343 -14.07 -5.80 2.40
C ALA A 343 -12.59 -5.45 2.12
N THR A 344 -11.66 -6.10 2.82
CA THR A 344 -10.24 -5.80 2.73
C THR A 344 -9.60 -6.37 1.47
N PHE A 345 -9.95 -7.59 1.10
CA PHE A 345 -9.47 -8.24 -0.12
C PHE A 345 -9.78 -7.39 -1.35
N PHE A 346 -10.99 -6.83 -1.42
CA PHE A 346 -11.43 -6.02 -2.55
C PHE A 346 -11.09 -4.52 -2.42
N TRP A 347 -10.74 -4.04 -1.25
CA TRP A 347 -10.18 -2.69 -1.06
C TRP A 347 -8.75 -2.55 -1.58
N SER A 348 -7.91 -3.51 -1.24
CA SER A 348 -6.46 -3.42 -1.37
C SER A 348 -5.94 -3.36 -2.83
N PRO A 349 -6.62 -3.95 -3.84
CA PRO A 349 -6.19 -3.91 -5.23
C PRO A 349 -6.05 -2.51 -5.84
N GLN A 350 -6.61 -1.46 -5.24
CA GLN A 350 -6.39 -0.10 -5.71
C GLN A 350 -4.91 0.23 -5.93
N TYR A 351 -4.01 -0.29 -5.09
CA TYR A 351 -2.57 -0.06 -5.17
C TYR A 351 -1.87 -0.78 -6.33
N THR A 352 -2.56 -1.67 -7.02
CA THR A 352 -2.10 -2.35 -8.23
C THR A 352 -2.88 -1.92 -9.48
N LEU A 353 -4.18 -1.65 -9.35
CA LEU A 353 -5.05 -1.30 -10.47
C LEU A 353 -4.83 0.14 -10.96
N PHE A 354 -4.72 1.11 -10.04
CA PHE A 354 -4.53 2.52 -10.46
C PHE A 354 -3.19 2.79 -11.15
N PRO A 355 -2.01 2.28 -10.70
CA PRO A 355 -0.77 2.46 -11.44
C PRO A 355 -0.86 1.97 -12.88
N SER A 356 -1.45 0.80 -13.07
CA SER A 356 -1.65 0.19 -14.39
C SER A 356 -2.61 1.01 -15.25
N LEU A 357 -3.73 1.46 -14.69
CA LEU A 357 -4.69 2.31 -15.41
C LEU A 357 -4.09 3.66 -15.81
N VAL A 358 -3.27 4.26 -14.94
CA VAL A 358 -2.55 5.50 -15.22
C VAL A 358 -1.59 5.31 -16.39
N ALA A 359 -0.85 4.21 -16.43
CA ALA A 359 0.04 3.90 -17.55
C ALA A 359 -0.72 3.68 -18.85
N ASP A 360 -1.89 3.01 -18.82
CA ASP A 360 -2.72 2.79 -20.00
C ASP A 360 -3.34 4.09 -20.53
N TYR A 361 -3.76 5.00 -19.63
CA TYR A 361 -4.46 6.23 -20.01
C TYR A 361 -3.52 7.39 -20.37
N TYR A 362 -2.34 7.44 -19.76
CA TYR A 362 -1.44 8.59 -19.88
C TYR A 362 -0.05 8.24 -20.43
N GLY A 363 0.18 6.96 -20.73
CA GLY A 363 1.46 6.47 -21.22
C GLY A 363 2.43 6.10 -20.12
N VAL A 364 3.48 5.35 -20.50
CA VAL A 364 4.45 4.77 -19.57
C VAL A 364 5.61 5.69 -19.21
N GLU A 365 5.94 6.65 -20.09
CA GLU A 365 7.11 7.52 -19.96
C GLU A 365 7.10 8.33 -18.66
N HIS A 366 5.94 8.91 -18.32
CA HIS A 366 5.76 9.73 -17.11
C HIS A 366 4.87 9.03 -16.06
N SER A 367 4.68 7.72 -16.15
CA SER A 367 3.71 6.97 -15.34
C SER A 367 3.98 7.08 -13.84
N SER A 368 5.26 7.14 -13.42
CA SER A 368 5.63 7.26 -12.00
C SER A 368 5.18 8.60 -11.39
N ALA A 369 5.44 9.72 -12.09
CA ALA A 369 5.01 11.04 -11.64
C ALA A 369 3.48 11.17 -11.68
N ASN A 370 2.86 10.67 -12.76
CA ASN A 370 1.42 10.68 -12.94
C ASN A 370 0.70 9.87 -11.86
N TYR A 371 1.18 8.66 -11.55
CA TYR A 371 0.62 7.87 -10.48
C TYR A 371 0.85 8.47 -9.09
N ALA A 372 2.01 9.10 -8.84
CA ALA A 372 2.27 9.77 -7.56
C ALA A 372 1.22 10.84 -7.24
N LEU A 373 0.74 11.57 -8.26
CA LEU A 373 -0.36 12.53 -8.11
C LEU A 373 -1.68 11.85 -7.75
N VAL A 374 -2.05 10.75 -8.43
CA VAL A 374 -3.26 9.98 -8.08
C VAL A 374 -3.12 9.41 -6.66
N TYR A 375 -1.94 8.87 -6.32
CA TYR A 375 -1.65 8.31 -4.99
C TYR A 375 -1.75 9.35 -3.87
N SER A 376 -1.52 10.63 -4.15
CA SER A 376 -1.72 11.70 -3.17
C SER A 376 -3.15 11.76 -2.63
N GLY A 377 -4.12 11.21 -3.36
CA GLY A 377 -5.50 11.02 -2.90
C GLY A 377 -5.60 10.16 -1.64
N LYS A 378 -4.60 9.31 -1.35
CA LYS A 378 -4.51 8.57 -0.09
C LYS A 378 -4.47 9.48 1.14
N MET A 379 -3.91 10.69 1.00
CA MET A 379 -3.87 11.67 2.10
C MET A 379 -5.30 12.02 2.56
N TRP A 380 -6.19 12.31 1.62
CA TRP A 380 -7.60 12.59 1.91
C TRP A 380 -8.33 11.35 2.42
N GLY A 381 -7.99 10.17 1.89
CA GLY A 381 -8.44 8.90 2.45
C GLY A 381 -8.02 8.73 3.92
N GLY A 382 -6.81 9.14 4.29
CA GLY A 382 -6.32 9.17 5.67
C GLY A 382 -7.05 10.17 6.55
N VAL A 383 -7.36 11.37 6.03
CA VAL A 383 -8.19 12.36 6.73
C VAL A 383 -9.55 11.75 7.06
N PHE A 384 -10.20 11.11 6.08
CA PHE A 384 -11.47 10.43 6.31
C PHE A 384 -11.33 9.25 7.28
N GLY A 385 -10.39 8.34 7.04
CA GLY A 385 -10.19 7.12 7.84
C GLY A 385 -9.76 7.39 9.28
N GLY A 386 -9.10 8.51 9.54
CA GLY A 386 -8.64 8.93 10.85
C GLY A 386 -9.55 9.94 11.54
N ALA A 387 -9.29 11.24 11.30
CA ALA A 387 -9.93 12.34 12.01
C ALA A 387 -11.44 12.43 11.75
N VAL A 388 -11.86 12.35 10.47
CA VAL A 388 -13.27 12.47 10.10
C VAL A 388 -14.06 11.28 10.66
N THR A 389 -13.52 10.07 10.58
CA THR A 389 -14.15 8.88 11.18
C THR A 389 -14.28 9.05 12.70
N GLY A 390 -13.23 9.50 13.39
CA GLY A 390 -13.29 9.74 14.83
C GLY A 390 -14.37 10.76 15.20
N TRP A 391 -14.47 11.85 14.45
CA TRP A 391 -15.53 12.85 14.63
C TRP A 391 -16.93 12.32 14.30
N LEU A 392 -17.10 11.62 13.18
CA LEU A 392 -18.38 11.06 12.74
C LEU A 392 -18.94 10.07 13.77
N VAL A 393 -18.09 9.22 14.35
CA VAL A 393 -18.52 8.26 15.37
C VAL A 393 -19.12 8.96 16.58
N VAL A 394 -18.52 10.07 17.01
CA VAL A 394 -19.02 10.88 18.14
C VAL A 394 -20.29 11.65 17.76
N ALA A 395 -20.31 12.24 16.56
CA ALA A 395 -21.44 13.04 16.07
C ALA A 395 -22.66 12.21 15.67
N THR A 396 -22.47 10.94 15.27
CA THR A 396 -23.55 10.06 14.84
C THR A 396 -23.52 8.73 15.62
N ASN A 397 -22.86 7.73 15.09
CA ASN A 397 -22.56 6.42 15.71
C ASN A 397 -21.64 5.59 14.80
N TRP A 398 -21.12 4.49 15.32
CA TRP A 398 -20.27 3.54 14.61
C TRP A 398 -20.90 2.98 13.33
N THR A 399 -22.18 2.57 13.41
CA THR A 399 -22.91 1.96 12.30
C THR A 399 -23.04 2.89 11.11
N THR A 400 -23.48 4.13 11.35
CA THR A 400 -23.63 5.16 10.30
C THR A 400 -22.28 5.49 9.66
N THR A 401 -21.24 5.64 10.46
CA THR A 401 -19.90 5.96 10.00
C THR A 401 -19.35 4.87 9.06
N PHE A 402 -19.47 3.59 9.44
CA PHE A 402 -19.01 2.48 8.61
C PHE A 402 -19.86 2.29 7.34
N ARG A 403 -21.16 2.57 7.39
CA ARG A 403 -22.02 2.59 6.20
C ARG A 403 -21.64 3.69 5.22
N LEU A 404 -21.25 4.88 5.72
CA LEU A 404 -20.71 5.95 4.85
C LEU A 404 -19.43 5.51 4.14
N GLY A 405 -18.51 4.83 4.83
CA GLY A 405 -17.34 4.22 4.20
C GLY A 405 -17.70 3.22 3.10
N GLY A 406 -18.70 2.37 3.37
CA GLY A 406 -19.22 1.42 2.37
C GLY A 406 -19.80 2.13 1.14
N ALA A 407 -20.57 3.20 1.35
CA ALA A 407 -21.11 4.02 0.27
C ALA A 407 -20.02 4.69 -0.57
N LEU A 408 -18.95 5.23 0.04
CA LEU A 408 -17.83 5.80 -0.67
C LEU A 408 -17.13 4.77 -1.58
N ALA A 409 -16.94 3.54 -1.10
CA ALA A 409 -16.36 2.46 -1.90
C ALA A 409 -17.26 2.06 -3.08
N LEU A 410 -18.58 1.97 -2.86
CA LEU A 410 -19.55 1.69 -3.92
C LEU A 410 -19.56 2.78 -4.99
N VAL A 411 -19.60 4.04 -4.60
CA VAL A 411 -19.58 5.18 -5.54
C VAL A 411 -18.26 5.16 -6.35
N ALA A 412 -17.14 4.87 -5.70
CA ALA A 412 -15.86 4.72 -6.39
C ALA A 412 -15.87 3.54 -7.39
N GLY A 413 -16.48 2.41 -7.03
CA GLY A 413 -16.65 1.27 -7.94
C GLY A 413 -17.50 1.61 -9.17
N LEU A 414 -18.62 2.28 -8.98
CA LEU A 414 -19.48 2.75 -10.07
C LEU A 414 -18.77 3.83 -10.92
N GLY A 415 -17.95 4.67 -10.31
CA GLY A 415 -17.11 5.67 -11.00
C GLY A 415 -16.19 5.06 -12.06
N ALA A 416 -15.73 3.82 -11.87
CA ALA A 416 -14.89 3.13 -12.85
C ALA A 416 -15.62 2.87 -14.19
N LEU A 417 -16.93 2.72 -14.17
CA LEU A 417 -17.74 2.52 -15.40
C LEU A 417 -17.77 3.76 -16.30
N VAL A 418 -17.64 4.94 -15.70
CA VAL A 418 -17.65 6.22 -16.44
C VAL A 418 -16.32 6.48 -17.13
N LEU A 419 -15.22 5.91 -16.63
CA LEU A 419 -13.88 6.16 -17.17
C LEU A 419 -13.75 5.69 -18.61
N ARG A 420 -13.14 6.54 -19.44
CA ARG A 420 -12.77 6.25 -20.83
C ARG A 420 -11.36 6.80 -21.10
N PRO A 421 -10.55 6.14 -21.95
CA PRO A 421 -9.24 6.66 -22.30
C PRO A 421 -9.31 8.11 -22.79
N PRO A 422 -8.31 8.96 -22.46
CA PRO A 422 -8.21 10.29 -23.04
C PRO A 422 -8.07 10.26 -24.56
N ALA A 423 -8.36 11.39 -25.23
CA ALA A 423 -8.21 11.51 -26.67
C ALA A 423 -6.77 11.21 -27.11
N GLY A 424 -6.61 10.38 -28.13
CA GLY A 424 -5.29 9.95 -28.64
C GLY A 424 -4.74 8.65 -28.03
N GLN A 425 -5.48 8.01 -27.12
CA GLN A 425 -5.18 6.66 -26.63
C GLN A 425 -6.12 5.63 -27.28
N LYS A 426 -5.59 4.44 -27.63
CA LYS A 426 -6.43 3.35 -28.17
C LYS A 426 -7.35 2.81 -27.07
N SER A 427 -8.63 2.63 -27.40
CA SER A 427 -9.56 1.96 -26.48
C SER A 427 -9.19 0.47 -26.32
N GLU A 428 -9.38 -0.10 -25.14
CA GLU A 428 -9.16 -1.53 -24.89
C GLU A 428 -10.04 -2.44 -25.77
N GLU A 429 -11.20 -1.95 -26.21
CA GLU A 429 -12.06 -2.66 -27.17
C GLU A 429 -11.39 -2.86 -28.54
N SER A 430 -10.48 -1.96 -28.94
CA SER A 430 -9.73 -2.12 -30.19
C SER A 430 -8.65 -3.19 -30.10
N LYS A 431 -8.20 -3.58 -28.91
CA LYS A 431 -7.22 -4.67 -28.72
C LYS A 431 -7.88 -6.05 -28.84
N ALA A 432 -9.13 -6.19 -28.43
CA ALA A 432 -9.86 -7.45 -28.53
C ALA A 432 -10.25 -7.82 -29.98
N VAL A 433 -10.54 -6.80 -30.81
CA VAL A 433 -10.94 -7.00 -32.23
C VAL A 433 -9.76 -7.35 -33.14
N THR A 434 -8.52 -7.08 -32.73
CA THR A 434 -7.30 -7.42 -33.50
C THR A 434 -6.67 -8.75 -33.10
N ALA A 435 -7.26 -9.48 -32.14
CA ALA A 435 -6.79 -10.78 -31.66
C ALA A 435 -7.65 -11.97 -32.18
N ASP A 436 -8.72 -11.73 -32.96
CA ASP A 436 -9.48 -12.69 -33.76
C ASP A 436 -9.04 -12.55 -35.26
#